data_8529ef944723ba3dd62d808b0bbaff76
#
_entry.id   8529ef944723ba3dd62d808b0bbaff76
#
_cell.length_a   1.000
_cell.length_b   1.000
_cell.length_c   1.000
_cell.angle_alpha   90.00
_cell.angle_beta   90.00
_cell.angle_gamma   90.00
#
_symmetry.space_group_name_H-M   'P 1'
#
loop_
_entity.id
_entity.type
_entity.pdbx_description
1 polymer ?
#
loop_
_entity_poly.entity_id
_entity_poly.type
_entity_poly.pdbx_seq_one_letter_code
_entity_poly.pdbx_strand_id
1 'polypeptide(L)'
;MCASETALVLKPANISFEEAAAVPVAAVTALQGLQSRTQIQPGQKVLINGASGGVGTFAVQIAKAFGAQVTAVCSTRNVDRMHAIKADHVIDYSKEDFAQNGQQYDFILAANGYRPFSDYKRALNPGGTYVMTGGATAQMFEAMLLGPLVSVTGNKKMGN
;
A
#
# COMPACT_ATOMS: atom_id res chain seq x y z
N MET A 1 -14.58 27.58 9.08
CA MET A 1 -14.64 26.49 8.09
C MET A 1 -16.05 25.92 8.16
N CYS A 2 -16.75 25.78 7.04
CA CYS A 2 -18.08 25.16 6.97
C CYS A 2 -17.95 23.79 6.32
N ALA A 3 -18.57 22.77 6.91
CA ALA A 3 -18.64 21.42 6.36
C ALA A 3 -20.11 20.95 6.38
N SER A 4 -20.47 20.06 5.44
CA SER A 4 -21.79 19.41 5.47
C SER A 4 -21.88 18.52 6.70
N GLU A 5 -23.04 18.48 7.36
CA GLU A 5 -23.30 17.58 8.47
C GLU A 5 -23.04 16.12 8.11
N THR A 6 -23.34 15.73 6.89
CA THR A 6 -23.08 14.37 6.37
C THR A 6 -21.60 14.02 6.19
N ALA A 7 -20.71 15.01 6.23
CA ALA A 7 -19.26 14.83 6.17
C ALA A 7 -18.60 14.78 7.55
N LEU A 8 -19.40 14.83 8.61
CA LEU A 8 -18.92 14.84 10.00
C LEU A 8 -19.28 13.52 10.69
N VAL A 9 -18.38 13.06 11.53
CA VAL A 9 -18.57 11.89 12.38
C VAL A 9 -18.02 12.20 13.78
N LEU A 10 -18.67 11.70 14.81
CA LEU A 10 -18.16 11.83 16.18
C LEU A 10 -16.84 11.07 16.31
N LYS A 11 -15.85 11.75 16.90
CA LYS A 11 -14.56 11.12 17.23
C LYS A 11 -14.79 9.98 18.21
N PRO A 12 -14.24 8.77 17.96
CA PRO A 12 -14.27 7.71 18.96
C PRO A 12 -13.62 8.13 20.29
N ALA A 13 -14.19 7.70 21.39
CA ALA A 13 -13.71 8.10 22.73
C ALA A 13 -12.33 7.52 23.09
N ASN A 14 -11.95 6.42 22.48
CA ASN A 14 -10.73 5.66 22.75
C ASN A 14 -9.48 6.14 21.98
N ILE A 15 -9.57 7.22 21.20
CA ILE A 15 -8.43 7.83 20.52
C ILE A 15 -8.31 9.31 20.86
N SER A 16 -7.09 9.86 20.83
CA SER A 16 -6.83 11.28 21.05
C SER A 16 -7.30 12.14 19.86
N PHE A 17 -7.27 13.46 19.99
CA PHE A 17 -7.56 14.37 18.87
C PHE A 17 -6.47 14.32 17.80
N GLU A 18 -5.21 14.15 18.21
CA GLU A 18 -4.05 14.00 17.32
C GLU A 18 -4.14 12.71 16.48
N GLU A 19 -4.49 11.60 17.13
CA GLU A 19 -4.72 10.33 16.46
C GLU A 19 -5.90 10.44 15.49
N ALA A 20 -7.01 11.02 15.92
CA ALA A 20 -8.17 11.24 15.06
C ALA A 20 -7.84 12.12 13.85
N ALA A 21 -7.02 13.16 14.01
CA ALA A 21 -6.62 14.04 12.90
C ALA A 21 -5.78 13.33 11.83
N ALA A 22 -5.05 12.27 12.19
CA ALA A 22 -4.25 11.49 11.24
C ALA A 22 -5.08 10.56 10.34
N VAL A 23 -6.31 10.21 10.75
CA VAL A 23 -7.14 9.19 10.08
C VAL A 23 -7.74 9.65 8.74
N PRO A 24 -8.39 10.83 8.60
CA PRO A 24 -9.27 11.12 7.47
C PRO A 24 -8.60 11.02 6.09
N VAL A 25 -7.36 11.48 5.97
CA VAL A 25 -6.63 11.39 4.70
C VAL A 25 -5.86 10.08 4.60
N ALA A 26 -4.99 9.80 5.57
CA ALA A 26 -4.03 8.71 5.44
C ALA A 26 -4.67 7.32 5.55
N ALA A 27 -5.55 7.12 6.54
CA ALA A 27 -6.19 5.82 6.72
C ALA A 27 -7.26 5.53 5.66
N VAL A 28 -8.04 6.56 5.26
CA VAL A 28 -9.05 6.38 4.20
C VAL A 28 -8.36 6.09 2.86
N THR A 29 -7.27 6.79 2.52
CA THR A 29 -6.49 6.49 1.31
C THR A 29 -5.92 5.08 1.35
N ALA A 30 -5.38 4.64 2.48
CA ALA A 30 -4.88 3.28 2.65
C ALA A 30 -5.99 2.24 2.47
N LEU A 31 -7.14 2.43 3.11
CA LEU A 31 -8.29 1.53 3.02
C LEU A 31 -8.83 1.44 1.59
N GLN A 32 -9.04 2.58 0.94
CA GLN A 32 -9.49 2.64 -0.45
C GLN A 32 -8.49 1.97 -1.38
N GLY A 33 -7.19 2.21 -1.20
CA GLY A 33 -6.14 1.55 -1.99
C GLY A 33 -6.18 0.03 -1.85
N LEU A 34 -6.35 -0.49 -0.63
CA LEU A 34 -6.39 -1.93 -0.36
C LEU A 34 -7.70 -2.62 -0.81
N GLN A 35 -8.77 -1.86 -1.02
CA GLN A 35 -10.08 -2.39 -1.43
C GLN A 35 -10.48 -2.03 -2.86
N SER A 36 -9.70 -1.20 -3.58
CA SER A 36 -10.12 -0.56 -4.84
C SER A 36 -10.42 -1.54 -5.97
N ARG A 37 -9.76 -2.70 -6.04
CA ARG A 37 -9.86 -3.62 -7.17
C ARG A 37 -10.14 -5.08 -6.79
N THR A 38 -9.83 -5.45 -5.58
CA THR A 38 -10.04 -6.80 -5.06
C THR A 38 -10.06 -6.75 -3.54
N GLN A 39 -10.79 -7.66 -2.95
CA GLN A 39 -10.78 -7.82 -1.50
C GLN A 39 -9.60 -8.72 -1.13
N ILE A 40 -8.72 -8.20 -0.27
CA ILE A 40 -7.61 -8.98 0.29
C ILE A 40 -8.18 -10.15 1.10
N GLN A 41 -7.69 -11.35 0.81
CA GLN A 41 -8.09 -12.57 1.53
C GLN A 41 -7.04 -12.92 2.60
N PRO A 42 -7.45 -13.55 3.70
CA PRO A 42 -6.52 -14.06 4.71
C PRO A 42 -5.44 -14.95 4.08
N GLY A 43 -4.20 -14.76 4.51
CA GLY A 43 -3.03 -15.50 4.01
C GLY A 43 -2.41 -14.97 2.73
N GLN A 44 -3.04 -14.03 2.02
CA GLN A 44 -2.44 -13.41 0.84
C GLN A 44 -1.18 -12.62 1.19
N LYS A 45 -0.18 -12.70 0.32
CA LYS A 45 1.07 -11.93 0.43
C LYS A 45 0.87 -10.51 -0.10
N VAL A 46 0.99 -9.52 0.78
CA VAL A 46 0.80 -8.11 0.48
C VAL A 46 2.11 -7.35 0.67
N LEU A 47 2.58 -6.67 -0.37
CA LEU A 47 3.71 -5.75 -0.28
C LEU A 47 3.21 -4.31 -0.15
N ILE A 48 3.72 -3.56 0.83
CA ILE A 48 3.48 -2.12 0.99
C ILE A 48 4.78 -1.38 0.73
N ASN A 49 4.91 -0.72 -0.43
CA ASN A 49 6.06 0.13 -0.73
C ASN A 49 5.83 1.55 -0.18
N GLY A 50 6.80 2.09 0.55
CA GLY A 50 6.65 3.33 1.30
C GLY A 50 5.89 3.14 2.63
N ALA A 51 6.07 1.98 3.25
CA ALA A 51 5.32 1.55 4.44
C ALA A 51 5.47 2.48 5.65
N SER A 52 6.56 3.23 5.76
CA SER A 52 6.81 4.14 6.90
C SER A 52 6.16 5.52 6.77
N GLY A 53 5.54 5.84 5.63
CA GLY A 53 4.76 7.07 5.43
C GLY A 53 3.40 7.03 6.11
N GLY A 54 2.66 8.16 6.12
CA GLY A 54 1.32 8.25 6.72
C GLY A 54 0.36 7.18 6.18
N VAL A 55 0.17 7.12 4.86
CA VAL A 55 -0.67 6.10 4.20
C VAL A 55 -0.12 4.69 4.44
N GLY A 56 1.21 4.51 4.30
CA GLY A 56 1.86 3.21 4.43
C GLY A 56 1.69 2.57 5.81
N THR A 57 1.80 3.34 6.89
CA THR A 57 1.63 2.83 8.27
C THR A 57 0.20 2.36 8.53
N PHE A 58 -0.79 3.04 8.02
CA PHE A 58 -2.18 2.57 8.07
C PHE A 58 -2.40 1.35 7.17
N ALA A 59 -1.81 1.35 5.97
CA ALA A 59 -1.94 0.23 5.04
C ALA A 59 -1.40 -1.08 5.63
N VAL A 60 -0.25 -1.06 6.32
CA VAL A 60 0.29 -2.23 7.02
C VAL A 60 -0.73 -2.76 8.04
N GLN A 61 -1.24 -1.90 8.91
CA GLN A 61 -2.17 -2.29 9.97
C GLN A 61 -3.51 -2.81 9.41
N ILE A 62 -4.06 -2.14 8.39
CA ILE A 62 -5.32 -2.54 7.74
C ILE A 62 -5.15 -3.88 7.01
N ALA A 63 -4.06 -4.08 6.27
CA ALA A 63 -3.78 -5.34 5.60
C ALA A 63 -3.61 -6.49 6.62
N LYS A 64 -2.95 -6.22 7.76
CA LYS A 64 -2.88 -7.17 8.89
C LYS A 64 -4.26 -7.51 9.46
N ALA A 65 -5.13 -6.51 9.62
CA ALA A 65 -6.51 -6.72 10.08
C ALA A 65 -7.35 -7.57 9.11
N PHE A 66 -7.03 -7.54 7.81
CA PHE A 66 -7.61 -8.43 6.79
C PHE A 66 -6.99 -9.84 6.80
N GLY A 67 -6.03 -10.12 7.68
CA GLY A 67 -5.39 -11.43 7.78
C GLY A 67 -4.28 -11.67 6.76
N ALA A 68 -3.78 -10.64 6.09
CA ALA A 68 -2.69 -10.77 5.12
C ALA A 68 -1.34 -11.06 5.77
N GLN A 69 -0.45 -11.66 4.98
CA GLN A 69 1.00 -11.67 5.24
C GLN A 69 1.61 -10.40 4.66
N VAL A 70 2.04 -9.48 5.52
CA VAL A 70 2.45 -8.15 5.11
C VAL A 70 3.96 -8.02 5.06
N THR A 71 4.49 -7.64 3.90
CA THR A 71 5.87 -7.20 3.71
C THR A 71 5.91 -5.69 3.59
N ALA A 72 6.57 -5.02 4.52
CA ALA A 72 6.74 -3.57 4.57
C ALA A 72 8.09 -3.16 3.99
N VAL A 73 8.10 -2.25 3.00
CA VAL A 73 9.33 -1.69 2.43
C VAL A 73 9.56 -0.29 2.98
N CYS A 74 10.70 -0.07 3.63
CA CYS A 74 11.05 1.19 4.28
C CYS A 74 12.57 1.44 4.30
N SER A 75 13.00 2.58 4.86
CA SER A 75 14.42 2.86 5.14
C SER A 75 14.87 2.21 6.44
N THR A 76 16.19 2.00 6.60
CA THR A 76 16.83 1.42 7.79
C THR A 76 16.29 1.97 9.11
N ARG A 77 16.14 3.30 9.21
CA ARG A 77 15.67 3.99 10.44
C ARG A 77 14.24 3.65 10.85
N ASN A 78 13.44 3.05 9.96
CA ASN A 78 12.04 2.74 10.19
C ASN A 78 11.76 1.24 10.35
N VAL A 79 12.78 0.38 10.29
CA VAL A 79 12.62 -1.08 10.37
C VAL A 79 11.94 -1.49 11.67
N ASP A 80 12.43 -1.02 12.81
CA ASP A 80 11.86 -1.34 14.13
C ASP A 80 10.41 -0.87 14.25
N ARG A 81 10.09 0.30 13.65
CA ARG A 81 8.72 0.80 13.63
C ARG A 81 7.78 -0.11 12.83
N MET A 82 8.25 -0.67 11.71
CA MET A 82 7.44 -1.60 10.91
C MET A 82 7.19 -2.91 11.67
N HIS A 83 8.17 -3.42 12.40
CA HIS A 83 7.97 -4.56 13.29
C HIS A 83 6.99 -4.24 14.43
N ALA A 84 7.09 -3.04 15.03
CA ALA A 84 6.18 -2.60 16.10
C ALA A 84 4.71 -2.56 15.67
N ILE A 85 4.42 -2.22 14.40
CA ILE A 85 3.07 -2.26 13.82
C ILE A 85 2.73 -3.62 13.18
N LYS A 86 3.50 -4.66 13.50
CA LYS A 86 3.24 -6.07 13.17
C LYS A 86 3.32 -6.42 11.69
N ALA A 87 4.19 -5.76 10.90
CA ALA A 87 4.58 -6.28 9.61
C ALA A 87 5.26 -7.66 9.79
N ASP A 88 4.88 -8.66 8.99
CA ASP A 88 5.46 -10.01 9.07
C ASP A 88 6.90 -10.04 8.55
N HIS A 89 7.15 -9.27 7.49
CA HIS A 89 8.47 -9.09 6.89
C HIS A 89 8.75 -7.60 6.68
N VAL A 90 10.02 -7.21 6.86
CA VAL A 90 10.45 -5.83 6.62
C VAL A 90 11.64 -5.84 5.69
N ILE A 91 11.52 -5.13 4.57
CA ILE A 91 12.59 -4.93 3.59
C ILE A 91 13.15 -3.53 3.76
N ASP A 92 14.41 -3.44 4.13
CA ASP A 92 15.19 -2.21 4.09
C ASP A 92 15.67 -1.99 2.64
N TYR A 93 15.07 -1.03 1.94
CA TYR A 93 15.37 -0.79 0.52
C TYR A 93 16.82 -0.33 0.26
N SER A 94 17.59 0.05 1.29
CA SER A 94 19.01 0.38 1.17
C SER A 94 19.90 -0.87 1.14
N LYS A 95 19.37 -2.04 1.52
CA LYS A 95 20.09 -3.30 1.63
C LYS A 95 19.55 -4.38 0.72
N GLU A 96 18.27 -4.33 0.41
CA GLU A 96 17.58 -5.37 -0.35
C GLU A 96 16.59 -4.77 -1.35
N ASP A 97 16.55 -5.33 -2.55
CA ASP A 97 15.60 -4.96 -3.59
C ASP A 97 14.47 -5.99 -3.68
N PHE A 98 13.26 -5.60 -3.29
CA PHE A 98 12.08 -6.47 -3.33
C PHE A 98 11.75 -7.01 -4.74
N ALA A 99 12.18 -6.31 -5.80
CA ALA A 99 11.94 -6.73 -7.17
C ALA A 99 12.98 -7.74 -7.68
N GLN A 100 14.05 -7.98 -6.92
CA GLN A 100 15.15 -8.88 -7.30
C GLN A 100 15.38 -10.02 -6.30
N ASN A 101 14.68 -10.03 -5.18
CA ASN A 101 14.84 -11.05 -4.13
C ASN A 101 14.10 -12.37 -4.42
N GLY A 102 13.43 -12.49 -5.58
CA GLY A 102 12.71 -13.69 -5.99
C GLY A 102 11.35 -13.89 -5.31
N GLN A 103 10.95 -12.99 -4.42
CA GLN A 103 9.62 -13.05 -3.80
C GLN A 103 8.55 -12.50 -4.74
N GLN A 104 7.35 -13.06 -4.65
CA GLN A 104 6.18 -12.59 -5.38
C GLN A 104 5.01 -12.36 -4.44
N TYR A 105 4.15 -11.41 -4.81
CA TYR A 105 3.06 -10.91 -3.99
C TYR A 105 1.73 -10.98 -4.74
N ASP A 106 0.65 -11.24 -4.00
CA ASP A 106 -0.71 -11.27 -4.54
C ASP A 106 -1.27 -9.86 -4.69
N PHE A 107 -0.79 -8.95 -3.82
CA PHE A 107 -1.19 -7.55 -3.83
C PHE A 107 0.02 -6.66 -3.55
N ILE A 108 0.17 -5.58 -4.31
CA ILE A 108 1.18 -4.55 -4.07
C ILE A 108 0.49 -3.19 -3.96
N LEU A 109 0.67 -2.50 -2.83
CA LEU A 109 0.31 -1.11 -2.65
C LEU A 109 1.56 -0.23 -2.71
N ALA A 110 1.66 0.62 -3.73
CA ALA A 110 2.67 1.67 -3.79
C ALA A 110 2.13 2.96 -3.16
N ALA A 111 2.40 3.13 -1.87
CA ALA A 111 1.98 4.31 -1.11
C ALA A 111 2.93 5.48 -1.32
N ASN A 112 4.22 5.20 -1.54
CA ASN A 112 5.25 6.18 -1.88
C ASN A 112 6.53 5.46 -2.36
N GLY A 113 7.43 6.20 -3.00
CA GLY A 113 8.70 5.68 -3.49
C GLY A 113 8.68 5.46 -5.01
N TYR A 114 9.72 5.99 -5.68
CA TYR A 114 9.88 5.80 -7.12
C TYR A 114 10.45 4.42 -7.42
N ARG A 115 9.72 3.64 -8.21
CA ARG A 115 10.20 2.40 -8.82
C ARG A 115 9.62 2.26 -10.22
N PRO A 116 10.37 1.75 -11.18
CA PRO A 116 9.83 1.42 -12.50
C PRO A 116 8.65 0.46 -12.42
N PHE A 117 7.67 0.66 -13.27
CA PHE A 117 6.49 -0.21 -13.35
C PHE A 117 6.84 -1.69 -13.60
N SER A 118 7.91 -1.94 -14.35
CA SER A 118 8.46 -3.29 -14.61
C SER A 118 8.84 -4.05 -13.33
N ASP A 119 9.31 -3.35 -12.30
CA ASP A 119 9.72 -3.96 -11.04
C ASP A 119 8.50 -4.48 -10.27
N TYR A 120 7.44 -3.68 -10.22
CA TYR A 120 6.17 -4.12 -9.64
C TYR A 120 5.57 -5.29 -10.42
N LYS A 121 5.61 -5.23 -11.76
CA LYS A 121 5.14 -6.33 -12.61
C LYS A 121 5.92 -7.63 -12.34
N ARG A 122 7.24 -7.56 -12.10
CA ARG A 122 8.08 -8.73 -11.79
C ARG A 122 7.73 -9.32 -10.43
N ALA A 123 7.50 -8.47 -9.42
CA ALA A 123 7.19 -8.86 -8.05
C ALA A 123 5.75 -9.35 -7.85
N LEU A 124 4.85 -9.22 -8.84
CA LEU A 124 3.47 -9.71 -8.76
C LEU A 124 3.35 -11.17 -9.17
N ASN A 125 2.57 -11.92 -8.40
CA ASN A 125 2.06 -13.24 -8.79
C ASN A 125 1.19 -13.13 -10.08
N PRO A 126 1.05 -14.20 -10.87
CA PRO A 126 -0.02 -14.29 -11.87
C PRO A 126 -1.39 -14.05 -11.20
N GLY A 127 -2.20 -13.16 -11.77
CA GLY A 127 -3.47 -12.75 -11.16
C GLY A 127 -3.35 -11.70 -10.05
N GLY A 128 -2.13 -11.33 -9.64
CA GLY A 128 -1.88 -10.33 -8.60
C GLY A 128 -2.33 -8.93 -9.01
N THR A 129 -2.60 -8.11 -8.00
CA THR A 129 -3.11 -6.74 -8.14
C THR A 129 -2.07 -5.71 -7.70
N TYR A 130 -1.85 -4.69 -8.51
CA TYR A 130 -1.05 -3.51 -8.17
C TYR A 130 -1.94 -2.28 -8.08
N VAL A 131 -1.80 -1.53 -7.00
CA VAL A 131 -2.49 -0.25 -6.77
C VAL A 131 -1.46 0.80 -6.36
N MET A 132 -1.60 2.00 -6.91
CA MET A 132 -0.79 3.16 -6.53
C MET A 132 -1.69 4.21 -5.88
N THR A 133 -1.30 4.67 -4.69
CA THR A 133 -2.00 5.72 -3.94
C THR A 133 -1.16 6.98 -3.74
N GLY A 134 0.10 6.95 -4.17
CA GLY A 134 1.03 8.08 -4.09
C GLY A 134 2.30 7.78 -4.87
N GLY A 135 3.08 8.81 -5.21
CA GLY A 135 4.33 8.68 -5.95
C GLY A 135 4.61 9.91 -6.82
N ALA A 136 5.68 9.85 -7.63
CA ALA A 136 6.00 10.91 -8.58
C ALA A 136 4.97 10.98 -9.70
N THR A 137 4.68 12.19 -10.20
CA THR A 137 3.72 12.45 -11.31
C THR A 137 4.01 11.61 -12.55
N ALA A 138 5.29 11.38 -12.87
CA ALA A 138 5.70 10.51 -13.98
C ALA A 138 5.22 9.06 -13.81
N GLN A 139 5.27 8.54 -12.59
CA GLN A 139 4.79 7.20 -12.26
C GLN A 139 3.26 7.07 -12.37
N MET A 140 2.54 8.15 -12.02
CA MET A 140 1.08 8.22 -12.21
C MET A 140 0.72 8.15 -13.69
N PHE A 141 1.45 8.86 -14.55
CA PHE A 141 1.25 8.80 -16.01
C PHE A 141 1.60 7.42 -16.60
N GLU A 142 2.70 6.79 -16.16
CA GLU A 142 3.04 5.42 -16.57
C GLU A 142 1.95 4.41 -16.16
N ALA A 143 1.50 4.47 -14.91
CA ALA A 143 0.45 3.58 -14.42
C ALA A 143 -0.89 3.80 -15.15
N MET A 144 -1.23 5.04 -15.49
CA MET A 144 -2.46 5.40 -16.21
C MET A 144 -2.42 4.96 -17.69
N LEU A 145 -1.26 5.05 -18.35
CA LEU A 145 -1.11 4.70 -19.77
C LEU A 145 -0.86 3.20 -19.97
N LEU A 146 0.01 2.59 -19.15
CA LEU A 146 0.43 1.20 -19.30
C LEU A 146 -0.45 0.21 -18.52
N GLY A 147 -1.10 0.66 -17.45
CA GLY A 147 -1.95 -0.18 -16.62
C GLY A 147 -3.06 -0.91 -17.38
N PRO A 148 -3.87 -0.20 -18.19
CA PRO A 148 -4.91 -0.83 -19.02
C PRO A 148 -4.35 -1.82 -20.05
N LEU A 149 -3.23 -1.49 -20.72
CA LEU A 149 -2.59 -2.36 -21.71
C LEU A 149 -2.09 -3.68 -21.10
N VAL A 150 -1.48 -3.61 -19.92
CA VAL A 150 -1.01 -4.82 -19.21
C VAL A 150 -2.16 -5.64 -18.64
N SER A 151 -3.25 -4.98 -18.23
CA SER A 151 -4.45 -5.67 -17.74
C SER A 151 -5.22 -6.41 -18.85
N VAL A 152 -5.16 -5.94 -20.09
CA VAL A 152 -5.82 -6.59 -21.24
C VAL A 152 -4.97 -7.72 -21.83
N THR A 153 -3.64 -7.58 -21.83
CA THR A 153 -2.72 -8.55 -22.44
C THR A 153 -2.12 -9.57 -21.45
N GLY A 154 -2.32 -9.39 -20.16
CA GLY A 154 -1.72 -10.21 -19.11
C GLY A 154 -2.69 -10.61 -18.01
N ASN A 155 -2.34 -11.68 -17.30
CA ASN A 155 -3.12 -12.22 -16.17
C ASN A 155 -2.87 -11.43 -14.85
N LYS A 156 -2.57 -10.12 -14.93
CA LYS A 156 -2.27 -9.24 -13.78
C LYS A 156 -3.13 -7.98 -13.85
N LYS A 157 -3.73 -7.59 -12.73
CA LYS A 157 -4.57 -6.38 -12.62
C LYS A 157 -3.70 -5.21 -12.15
N MET A 158 -3.47 -4.22 -13.01
CA MET A 158 -2.60 -3.08 -12.71
C MET A 158 -3.31 -1.74 -13.01
N GLY A 159 -3.23 -0.78 -12.09
CA GLY A 159 -3.80 0.57 -12.28
C GLY A 159 -4.01 1.32 -10.95
N ASN A 160 -4.57 2.52 -11.07
CA ASN A 160 -5.02 3.38 -9.96
C ASN A 160 -6.44 2.99 -9.52
#